data_a96dd47a8a602f5a27101a7405a48c0d
#
_entry.id   a96dd47a8a602f5a27101a7405a48c0d
#
_cell.length_a   1.000
_cell.length_b   1.000
_cell.length_c   1.000
_cell.angle_alpha   90.00
_cell.angle_beta   90.00
_cell.angle_gamma   90.00
#
_symmetry.space_group_name_H-M   'P 1'
#
loop_
_entity.id
_entity.type
_entity.pdbx_description
1 polymer ?
#
loop_
_entity_poly.entity_id
_entity_poly.type
_entity_poly.pdbx_seq_one_letter_code
_entity_poly.pdbx_strand_id
1 'polypeptide(L)'
;MLSGNSLLRVPNALRLLALPITLTLSLIAGTASVAAPSVVQRPITVDTENGKLYGTLLMPRSDKPVPVVLIIAGSGPTDRDGNNPEGGRNDSMKRLAVVLAKNNIASVRYDKRGVAASKAVTPDERNLSVERYVDDVQLWARALKANPRLGQLILLGHSEGALVATLAAEKVGAAALISVAGTGRPVDQVLREQFQERLPPDLLQRSNQLLDELKAGKTDDNVPAELEVVFRPSVQPYLISLFRQDPAAAFA
;
A
#
# COMPACT_ATOMS: atom_id res chain seq x y z
N MET A 1 9.81 60.03 59.49
CA MET A 1 10.68 60.23 60.71
C MET A 1 11.98 59.50 60.40
N LEU A 2 13.02 60.33 60.27
CA LEU A 2 14.41 60.22 60.74
C LEU A 2 15.20 59.02 60.25
N SER A 3 16.11 59.20 59.37
CA SER A 3 17.45 59.81 59.48
C SER A 3 18.51 58.79 59.87
N GLY A 4 19.58 58.82 59.08
CA GLY A 4 20.90 58.57 59.57
C GLY A 4 21.94 58.06 58.57
N ASN A 5 22.66 59.01 58.02
CA ASN A 5 23.93 58.83 57.34
C ASN A 5 24.97 58.10 58.18
N SER A 6 25.84 57.34 57.55
CA SER A 6 27.26 57.42 57.84
C SER A 6 28.15 56.89 56.72
N LEU A 7 28.96 57.80 56.18
CA LEU A 7 30.10 57.61 55.31
C LEU A 7 31.28 57.05 56.05
N LEU A 8 31.99 56.04 55.53
CA LEU A 8 33.38 55.80 55.82
C LEU A 8 34.17 55.57 54.57
N ARG A 9 35.05 56.49 54.28
CA ARG A 9 36.12 56.41 53.26
C ARG A 9 37.27 55.57 53.81
N VAL A 10 37.87 54.71 52.99
CA VAL A 10 39.23 54.21 53.18
C VAL A 10 39.91 54.04 51.81
N PRO A 11 41.25 54.18 51.71
CA PRO A 11 41.90 54.72 50.50
C PRO A 11 42.51 53.71 49.55
N ASN A 12 42.92 54.25 48.37
CA ASN A 12 43.70 53.59 47.34
C ASN A 12 44.98 52.91 47.82
N ALA A 13 45.25 51.69 47.38
CA ALA A 13 46.50 51.24 46.76
C ALA A 13 46.49 49.71 46.57
N LEU A 14 46.47 49.21 45.40
CA LEU A 14 47.45 48.36 44.75
C LEU A 14 46.90 47.83 43.43
N ARG A 15 47.42 48.34 42.32
CA ARG A 15 47.18 47.80 40.99
C ARG A 15 48.01 46.53 40.85
N LEU A 16 47.37 45.36 40.81
CA LEU A 16 47.93 44.15 40.29
C LEU A 16 47.29 43.86 38.91
N LEU A 17 48.13 43.93 37.88
CA LEU A 17 47.77 43.49 36.54
C LEU A 17 47.53 41.98 36.56
N ALA A 18 46.28 41.57 36.44
CA ALA A 18 45.94 40.18 36.07
C ALA A 18 45.54 40.14 34.59
N LEU A 19 46.37 39.58 33.75
CA LEU A 19 46.02 39.21 32.38
C LEU A 19 44.96 38.11 32.43
N PRO A 20 43.83 38.26 31.72
CA PRO A 20 42.92 37.16 31.52
C PRO A 20 43.48 36.24 30.43
N ILE A 21 43.88 35.03 30.80
CA ILE A 21 44.08 33.94 29.85
C ILE A 21 42.68 33.47 29.43
N THR A 22 42.18 33.98 28.32
CA THR A 22 40.98 33.45 27.68
C THR A 22 41.34 32.15 26.95
N LEU A 23 41.08 31.03 27.63
CA LEU A 23 41.11 29.71 27.04
C LEU A 23 39.87 29.52 26.16
N THR A 24 39.98 29.83 24.87
CA THR A 24 38.89 29.55 23.92
C THR A 24 38.87 28.05 23.61
N LEU A 25 38.01 27.33 24.34
CA LEU A 25 37.68 25.94 24.03
C LEU A 25 36.78 25.92 22.82
N SER A 26 37.36 25.79 21.61
CA SER A 26 36.60 25.60 20.37
C SER A 26 35.98 24.20 20.38
N LEU A 27 34.72 24.09 20.88
CA LEU A 27 33.94 22.88 20.73
C LEU A 27 33.50 22.78 19.25
N ILE A 28 34.31 22.05 18.44
CA ILE A 28 33.88 21.63 17.10
C ILE A 28 32.81 20.52 17.32
N ALA A 29 31.58 20.91 17.55
CA ALA A 29 30.43 20.03 17.47
C ALA A 29 30.24 19.71 15.98
N GLY A 30 30.91 18.67 15.51
CA GLY A 30 30.60 18.08 14.22
C GLY A 30 29.19 17.51 14.25
N THR A 31 28.20 18.30 13.87
CA THR A 31 26.88 17.80 13.58
C THR A 31 27.00 16.93 12.35
N ALA A 32 27.13 15.61 12.54
CA ALA A 32 26.89 14.66 11.46
C ALA A 32 25.42 14.87 11.03
N SER A 33 25.22 15.69 10.01
CA SER A 33 23.94 15.80 9.32
C SER A 33 23.70 14.44 8.69
N VAL A 34 22.91 13.60 9.35
CA VAL A 34 22.34 12.41 8.71
C VAL A 34 21.40 12.96 7.64
N ALA A 35 21.92 13.09 6.42
CA ALA A 35 21.10 13.48 5.28
C ALA A 35 19.93 12.49 5.21
N ALA A 36 18.70 13.00 5.32
CA ALA A 36 17.52 12.17 5.13
C ALA A 36 17.67 11.43 3.79
N PRO A 37 17.37 10.12 3.73
CA PRO A 37 17.54 9.36 2.50
C PRO A 37 16.76 10.05 1.39
N SER A 38 17.46 10.53 0.39
CA SER A 38 16.83 11.21 -0.74
C SER A 38 16.10 10.15 -1.56
N VAL A 39 14.79 10.26 -1.61
CA VAL A 39 13.89 9.34 -2.28
C VAL A 39 13.52 9.91 -3.64
N VAL A 40 13.50 9.06 -4.68
CA VAL A 40 13.05 9.43 -6.03
C VAL A 40 11.70 8.80 -6.29
N GLN A 41 10.70 9.63 -6.59
CA GLN A 41 9.40 9.19 -7.04
C GLN A 41 9.26 9.41 -8.55
N ARG A 42 8.80 8.38 -9.27
CA ARG A 42 8.58 8.45 -10.72
C ARG A 42 7.28 7.75 -11.11
N PRO A 43 6.56 8.27 -12.11
CA PRO A 43 5.51 7.49 -12.76
C PRO A 43 6.16 6.29 -13.47
N ILE A 44 5.43 5.18 -13.51
CA ILE A 44 5.80 3.97 -14.22
C ILE A 44 4.54 3.37 -14.84
N THR A 45 4.67 2.77 -16.01
CA THR A 45 3.56 2.12 -16.71
C THR A 45 3.97 0.77 -17.24
N VAL A 46 3.00 -0.13 -17.41
CA VAL A 46 3.17 -1.35 -18.19
C VAL A 46 2.09 -1.43 -19.25
N ASP A 47 2.45 -1.92 -20.43
CA ASP A 47 1.51 -2.10 -21.54
C ASP A 47 0.70 -3.38 -21.32
N THR A 48 -0.57 -3.32 -21.68
CA THR A 48 -1.50 -4.44 -21.77
C THR A 48 -2.09 -4.50 -23.18
N GLU A 49 -2.84 -5.55 -23.48
CA GLU A 49 -3.56 -5.66 -24.77
C GLU A 49 -4.48 -4.46 -25.06
N ASN A 50 -5.08 -3.88 -23.99
CA ASN A 50 -6.13 -2.87 -24.10
C ASN A 50 -5.70 -1.49 -23.59
N GLY A 51 -4.41 -1.24 -23.45
CA GLY A 51 -3.89 0.06 -22.97
C GLY A 51 -2.78 -0.08 -21.94
N LYS A 52 -2.71 0.88 -21.00
CA LYS A 52 -1.63 0.94 -20.01
C LYS A 52 -2.16 0.86 -18.59
N LEU A 53 -1.47 0.08 -17.76
CA LEU A 53 -1.60 0.19 -16.30
C LEU A 53 -0.63 1.25 -15.80
N TYR A 54 -1.11 2.07 -14.88
CA TYR A 54 -0.37 3.19 -14.33
C TYR A 54 0.02 2.94 -12.88
N GLY A 55 1.27 3.22 -12.57
CA GLY A 55 1.84 3.05 -11.24
C GLY A 55 2.75 4.20 -10.83
N THR A 56 3.25 4.09 -9.61
CA THR A 56 4.25 4.98 -9.04
C THR A 56 5.37 4.14 -8.43
N LEU A 57 6.57 4.33 -8.95
CA LEU A 57 7.80 3.81 -8.38
C LEU A 57 8.32 4.81 -7.35
N LEU A 58 8.55 4.35 -6.13
CA LEU A 58 9.26 5.08 -5.10
C LEU A 58 10.56 4.33 -4.80
N MET A 59 11.70 4.99 -4.97
CA MET A 59 13.00 4.36 -4.89
C MET A 59 13.97 5.17 -4.03
N PRO A 60 14.65 4.56 -3.05
CA PRO A 60 15.74 5.20 -2.33
C PRO A 60 16.92 5.47 -3.29
N ARG A 61 17.73 6.48 -3.01
CA ARG A 61 19.03 6.63 -3.69
C ARG A 61 19.98 5.56 -3.18
N SER A 62 20.48 4.76 -4.09
CA SER A 62 21.44 3.70 -3.80
C SER A 62 22.34 3.49 -5.01
N ASP A 63 23.61 3.21 -4.74
CA ASP A 63 24.60 2.83 -5.77
C ASP A 63 24.53 1.33 -6.09
N LYS A 64 23.76 0.57 -5.32
CA LYS A 64 23.54 -0.87 -5.51
C LYS A 64 22.06 -1.13 -5.81
N PRO A 65 21.73 -2.22 -6.49
CA PRO A 65 20.35 -2.67 -6.64
C PRO A 65 19.69 -2.84 -5.26
N VAL A 66 18.44 -2.36 -5.13
CA VAL A 66 17.67 -2.46 -3.89
C VAL A 66 16.50 -3.42 -4.06
N PRO A 67 16.06 -4.13 -3.01
CA PRO A 67 14.83 -4.92 -3.09
C PRO A 67 13.65 -4.05 -3.50
N VAL A 68 12.68 -4.64 -4.21
CA VAL A 68 11.47 -3.93 -4.63
C VAL A 68 10.22 -4.67 -4.19
N VAL A 69 9.29 -3.93 -3.58
CA VAL A 69 7.97 -4.43 -3.20
C VAL A 69 6.95 -3.97 -4.24
N LEU A 70 6.27 -4.92 -4.89
CA LEU A 70 5.06 -4.64 -5.67
C LEU A 70 3.86 -4.71 -4.73
N ILE A 71 3.18 -3.57 -4.54
CA ILE A 71 2.04 -3.43 -3.64
C ILE A 71 0.75 -3.58 -4.44
N ILE A 72 -0.08 -4.56 -4.05
CA ILE A 72 -1.32 -4.95 -4.72
C ILE A 72 -2.49 -4.57 -3.83
N ALA A 73 -3.35 -3.69 -4.33
CA ALA A 73 -4.50 -3.17 -3.59
C ALA A 73 -5.60 -4.23 -3.40
N GLY A 74 -6.42 -4.04 -2.37
CA GLY A 74 -7.60 -4.84 -2.07
C GLY A 74 -8.76 -4.64 -3.06
N SER A 75 -9.92 -5.21 -2.74
CA SER A 75 -11.13 -5.18 -3.58
C SER A 75 -11.66 -3.76 -3.85
N GLY A 76 -12.57 -3.69 -4.82
CA GLY A 76 -13.24 -2.46 -5.23
C GLY A 76 -12.32 -1.44 -5.93
N PRO A 77 -12.78 -0.19 -6.10
CA PRO A 77 -12.08 0.85 -6.85
C PRO A 77 -10.97 1.54 -6.04
N THR A 78 -10.19 0.74 -5.29
CA THR A 78 -9.06 1.24 -4.49
C THR A 78 -7.88 1.60 -5.39
N ASP A 79 -7.47 2.87 -5.36
CA ASP A 79 -6.36 3.40 -6.14
C ASP A 79 -4.98 2.94 -5.61
N ARG A 80 -3.93 3.30 -6.35
CA ARG A 80 -2.53 2.97 -6.00
C ARG A 80 -2.05 3.55 -4.67
N ASP A 81 -2.70 4.60 -4.17
CA ASP A 81 -2.34 5.25 -2.91
C ASP A 81 -3.08 4.64 -1.71
N GLY A 82 -4.06 3.76 -1.98
CA GLY A 82 -4.89 3.10 -0.98
C GLY A 82 -6.18 3.84 -0.68
N ASN A 83 -6.60 4.76 -1.56
CA ASN A 83 -7.83 5.52 -1.42
C ASN A 83 -8.96 4.86 -2.20
N ASN A 84 -10.17 4.91 -1.65
CA ASN A 84 -11.37 4.36 -2.25
C ASN A 84 -12.46 5.44 -2.24
N PRO A 85 -13.15 5.70 -3.35
CA PRO A 85 -14.23 6.70 -3.39
C PRO A 85 -15.33 6.48 -2.34
N GLU A 86 -15.61 5.23 -1.99
CA GLU A 86 -16.63 4.85 -1.02
C GLU A 86 -16.08 4.79 0.42
N GLY A 87 -14.78 4.45 0.59
CA GLY A 87 -14.12 4.28 1.88
C GLY A 87 -13.28 5.48 2.32
N GLY A 88 -13.19 6.52 1.48
CA GLY A 88 -12.44 7.75 1.76
C GLY A 88 -10.94 7.66 1.49
N ARG A 89 -10.23 8.72 1.91
CA ARG A 89 -8.78 8.88 1.69
C ARG A 89 -8.00 8.63 2.97
N ASN A 90 -7.07 7.70 2.91
CA ASN A 90 -6.14 7.42 4.02
C ASN A 90 -4.67 7.36 3.58
N ASP A 91 -4.41 7.32 2.27
CA ASP A 91 -3.08 7.22 1.65
C ASP A 91 -2.23 6.06 2.24
N SER A 92 -2.85 4.97 2.68
CA SER A 92 -2.19 3.89 3.41
C SER A 92 -1.04 3.25 2.64
N MET A 93 -1.24 2.93 1.36
CA MET A 93 -0.20 2.33 0.52
C MET A 93 0.91 3.32 0.16
N LYS A 94 0.56 4.59 -0.02
CA LYS A 94 1.54 5.65 -0.21
C LYS A 94 2.41 5.86 1.03
N ARG A 95 1.82 5.85 2.23
CA ARG A 95 2.55 5.93 3.50
C ARG A 95 3.47 4.73 3.69
N LEU A 96 2.99 3.52 3.39
CA LEU A 96 3.82 2.31 3.41
C LEU A 96 5.02 2.44 2.48
N ALA A 97 4.81 2.89 1.24
CA ALA A 97 5.88 3.09 0.27
C ALA A 97 6.96 4.06 0.79
N VAL A 98 6.56 5.13 1.49
CA VAL A 98 7.52 6.06 2.12
C VAL A 98 8.34 5.38 3.22
N VAL A 99 7.70 4.53 4.06
CA VAL A 99 8.39 3.78 5.10
C VAL A 99 9.39 2.79 4.48
N LEU A 100 8.99 2.07 3.44
CA LEU A 100 9.88 1.16 2.72
C LEU A 100 11.11 1.90 2.15
N ALA A 101 10.89 3.03 1.49
CA ALA A 101 11.98 3.82 0.91
C ALA A 101 12.98 4.35 1.98
N LYS A 102 12.49 4.74 3.16
CA LYS A 102 13.34 5.12 4.31
C LYS A 102 14.19 3.95 4.82
N ASN A 103 13.77 2.72 4.57
CA ASN A 103 14.49 1.50 4.93
C ASN A 103 15.23 0.86 3.73
N ASN A 104 15.57 1.66 2.73
CA ASN A 104 16.32 1.25 1.55
C ASN A 104 15.63 0.16 0.71
N ILE A 105 14.31 0.15 0.67
CA ILE A 105 13.48 -0.76 -0.12
C ILE A 105 12.67 0.06 -1.13
N ALA A 106 12.81 -0.24 -2.41
CA ALA A 106 11.96 0.34 -3.45
C ALA A 106 10.53 -0.22 -3.37
N SER A 107 9.57 0.52 -3.89
CA SER A 107 8.22 0.01 -4.04
C SER A 107 7.55 0.50 -5.30
N VAL A 108 6.69 -0.33 -5.88
CA VAL A 108 5.71 0.07 -6.90
C VAL A 108 4.32 -0.20 -6.36
N ARG A 109 3.47 0.80 -6.46
CA ARG A 109 2.04 0.71 -6.27
C ARG A 109 1.35 1.15 -7.53
N TYR A 110 0.29 0.47 -7.94
CA TYR A 110 -0.36 0.70 -9.22
C TYR A 110 -1.88 0.68 -9.10
N ASP A 111 -2.54 1.38 -10.02
CA ASP A 111 -3.99 1.28 -10.16
C ASP A 111 -4.32 -0.03 -10.88
N LYS A 112 -5.15 -0.86 -10.27
CA LYS A 112 -5.65 -2.07 -10.91
C LYS A 112 -6.40 -1.72 -12.20
N ARG A 113 -6.50 -2.66 -13.14
CA ARG A 113 -7.35 -2.49 -14.32
C ARG A 113 -8.78 -2.11 -13.92
N GLY A 114 -9.38 -1.20 -14.65
CA GLY A 114 -10.71 -0.65 -14.33
C GLY A 114 -10.72 0.42 -13.23
N VAL A 115 -9.57 0.77 -12.61
CA VAL A 115 -9.49 1.70 -11.48
C VAL A 115 -8.65 2.94 -11.84
N ALA A 116 -9.09 4.10 -11.36
CA ALA A 116 -8.37 5.39 -11.43
C ALA A 116 -7.74 5.65 -12.81
N ALA A 117 -6.42 5.84 -12.90
CA ALA A 117 -5.74 6.11 -14.18
C ALA A 117 -5.74 4.90 -15.13
N SER A 118 -5.92 3.67 -14.62
CA SER A 118 -5.99 2.43 -15.40
C SER A 118 -7.43 2.06 -15.82
N LYS A 119 -8.41 2.97 -15.63
CA LYS A 119 -9.84 2.70 -15.91
C LYS A 119 -10.07 2.26 -17.35
N ALA A 120 -9.37 2.85 -18.30
CA ALA A 120 -9.54 2.57 -19.75
C ALA A 120 -9.10 1.14 -20.15
N VAL A 121 -8.28 0.46 -19.36
CA VAL A 121 -7.81 -0.91 -19.67
C VAL A 121 -8.94 -1.93 -19.61
N THR A 122 -9.93 -1.69 -18.76
CA THR A 122 -11.14 -2.54 -18.65
C THR A 122 -12.33 -1.64 -18.34
N PRO A 123 -12.92 -1.01 -19.38
CA PRO A 123 -14.06 -0.10 -19.20
C PRO A 123 -15.33 -0.83 -18.77
N ASP A 124 -15.45 -2.11 -19.09
CA ASP A 124 -16.57 -2.98 -18.67
C ASP A 124 -16.08 -3.99 -17.64
N GLU A 125 -16.59 -3.87 -16.41
CA GLU A 125 -16.20 -4.74 -15.30
C GLU A 125 -16.57 -6.22 -15.49
N ARG A 126 -17.50 -6.54 -16.43
CA ARG A 126 -17.79 -7.93 -16.82
C ARG A 126 -16.57 -8.67 -17.34
N ASN A 127 -15.57 -7.94 -17.82
CA ASN A 127 -14.31 -8.48 -18.31
C ASN A 127 -13.24 -8.63 -17.21
N LEU A 128 -13.57 -8.37 -15.96
CA LEU A 128 -12.65 -8.59 -14.83
C LEU A 128 -12.65 -10.06 -14.41
N SER A 129 -11.49 -10.55 -14.00
CA SER A 129 -11.32 -11.82 -13.28
C SER A 129 -10.07 -11.79 -12.42
N VAL A 130 -9.97 -12.73 -11.47
CA VAL A 130 -8.80 -12.90 -10.63
C VAL A 130 -7.57 -13.23 -11.48
N GLU A 131 -7.75 -14.06 -12.51
CA GLU A 131 -6.68 -14.45 -13.44
C GLU A 131 -6.09 -13.22 -14.16
N ARG A 132 -6.93 -12.29 -14.60
CA ARG A 132 -6.45 -11.04 -15.22
C ARG A 132 -5.66 -10.16 -14.26
N TYR A 133 -6.03 -10.13 -12.98
CA TYR A 133 -5.22 -9.44 -11.99
C TYR A 133 -3.87 -10.13 -11.75
N VAL A 134 -3.83 -11.46 -11.78
CA VAL A 134 -2.58 -12.24 -11.73
C VAL A 134 -1.71 -11.96 -12.95
N ASP A 135 -2.29 -11.87 -14.14
CA ASP A 135 -1.56 -11.53 -15.37
C ASP A 135 -0.97 -10.11 -15.29
N ASP A 136 -1.71 -9.15 -14.71
CA ASP A 136 -1.18 -7.80 -14.45
C ASP A 136 0.04 -7.82 -13.53
N VAL A 137 0.01 -8.63 -12.47
CA VAL A 137 1.17 -8.80 -11.58
C VAL A 137 2.37 -9.37 -12.34
N GLN A 138 2.15 -10.29 -13.28
CA GLN A 138 3.23 -10.83 -14.14
C GLN A 138 3.81 -9.73 -15.06
N LEU A 139 2.96 -8.84 -15.62
CA LEU A 139 3.44 -7.70 -16.43
C LEU A 139 4.32 -6.78 -15.59
N TRP A 140 3.86 -6.40 -14.41
CA TRP A 140 4.63 -5.58 -13.46
C TRP A 140 5.93 -6.26 -13.06
N ALA A 141 5.90 -7.54 -12.72
CA ALA A 141 7.09 -8.30 -12.32
C ALA A 141 8.15 -8.31 -13.44
N ARG A 142 7.75 -8.51 -14.69
CA ARG A 142 8.67 -8.45 -15.83
C ARG A 142 9.32 -7.07 -15.97
N ALA A 143 8.53 -5.99 -15.86
CA ALA A 143 9.03 -4.63 -15.95
C ALA A 143 10.01 -4.30 -14.81
N LEU A 144 9.72 -4.76 -13.58
CA LEU A 144 10.58 -4.52 -12.42
C LEU A 144 11.88 -5.30 -12.50
N LYS A 145 11.84 -6.57 -12.91
CA LYS A 145 13.02 -7.41 -13.09
C LYS A 145 13.95 -6.94 -14.21
N ALA A 146 13.41 -6.25 -15.21
CA ALA A 146 14.20 -5.65 -16.29
C ALA A 146 14.97 -4.39 -15.86
N ASN A 147 14.67 -3.83 -14.69
CA ASN A 147 15.34 -2.62 -14.18
C ASN A 147 16.60 -2.99 -13.38
N PRO A 148 17.83 -2.69 -13.86
CA PRO A 148 19.06 -3.10 -13.19
C PRO A 148 19.29 -2.45 -11.81
N ARG A 149 18.52 -1.43 -11.46
CA ARG A 149 18.57 -0.78 -10.15
C ARG A 149 17.71 -1.47 -9.09
N LEU A 150 16.87 -2.42 -9.51
CA LEU A 150 16.01 -3.20 -8.64
C LEU A 150 16.58 -4.62 -8.48
N GLY A 151 16.53 -5.12 -7.25
CA GLY A 151 17.00 -6.45 -6.88
C GLY A 151 15.85 -7.44 -6.72
N GLN A 152 15.79 -8.11 -5.59
CA GLN A 152 14.77 -9.11 -5.28
C GLN A 152 13.37 -8.51 -5.32
N LEU A 153 12.46 -9.20 -6.02
CA LEU A 153 11.04 -8.86 -6.08
C LEU A 153 10.29 -9.48 -4.89
N ILE A 154 9.58 -8.65 -4.16
CA ILE A 154 8.70 -9.02 -3.07
C ILE A 154 7.27 -8.64 -3.47
N LEU A 155 6.31 -9.53 -3.31
CA LEU A 155 4.90 -9.22 -3.47
C LEU A 155 4.27 -8.88 -2.12
N LEU A 156 3.54 -7.79 -2.05
CA LEU A 156 2.72 -7.42 -0.89
C LEU A 156 1.29 -7.20 -1.36
N GLY A 157 0.38 -8.02 -0.88
CA GLY A 157 -1.05 -7.88 -1.17
C GLY A 157 -1.86 -7.52 0.07
N HIS A 158 -2.83 -6.64 -0.11
CA HIS A 158 -3.79 -6.27 0.93
C HIS A 158 -5.16 -6.85 0.60
N SER A 159 -5.81 -7.53 1.57
CA SER A 159 -7.15 -8.11 1.42
C SER A 159 -7.22 -9.02 0.17
N GLU A 160 -8.09 -8.75 -0.81
CA GLU A 160 -8.15 -9.42 -2.12
C GLU A 160 -6.78 -9.44 -2.84
N GLY A 161 -6.03 -8.34 -2.74
CA GLY A 161 -4.68 -8.27 -3.29
C GLY A 161 -3.71 -9.29 -2.71
N ALA A 162 -3.97 -9.79 -1.48
CA ALA A 162 -3.18 -10.87 -0.90
C ALA A 162 -3.40 -12.19 -1.63
N LEU A 163 -4.63 -12.52 -2.01
CA LEU A 163 -4.93 -13.67 -2.85
C LEU A 163 -4.25 -13.56 -4.23
N VAL A 164 -4.39 -12.39 -4.88
CA VAL A 164 -3.75 -12.14 -6.19
C VAL A 164 -2.23 -12.27 -6.09
N ALA A 165 -1.61 -11.71 -5.03
CA ALA A 165 -0.18 -11.85 -4.77
C ALA A 165 0.22 -13.32 -4.60
N THR A 166 -0.55 -14.10 -3.82
CA THR A 166 -0.30 -15.53 -3.59
C THR A 166 -0.33 -16.31 -4.90
N LEU A 167 -1.38 -16.15 -5.70
CA LEU A 167 -1.54 -16.83 -6.99
C LEU A 167 -0.47 -16.46 -8.02
N ALA A 168 0.14 -15.28 -7.87
CA ALA A 168 1.19 -14.80 -8.76
C ALA A 168 2.60 -15.17 -8.29
N ALA A 169 2.82 -15.40 -7.00
CA ALA A 169 4.14 -15.44 -6.37
C ALA A 169 5.11 -16.42 -7.04
N GLU A 170 4.71 -17.66 -7.23
CA GLU A 170 5.50 -18.68 -7.91
C GLU A 170 5.73 -18.32 -9.38
N LYS A 171 4.66 -17.92 -10.09
CA LYS A 171 4.71 -17.58 -11.53
C LYS A 171 5.70 -16.47 -11.84
N VAL A 172 5.89 -15.54 -10.90
CA VAL A 172 6.83 -14.43 -11.07
C VAL A 172 8.17 -14.68 -10.37
N GLY A 173 8.35 -15.80 -9.69
CA GLY A 173 9.56 -16.07 -8.91
C GLY A 173 9.80 -14.94 -7.90
N ALA A 174 8.82 -14.65 -7.06
CA ALA A 174 8.94 -13.68 -5.98
C ALA A 174 9.88 -14.23 -4.90
N ALA A 175 10.77 -13.37 -4.38
CA ALA A 175 11.69 -13.76 -3.31
C ALA A 175 10.98 -13.85 -1.95
N ALA A 176 9.86 -13.13 -1.79
CA ALA A 176 9.01 -13.18 -0.61
C ALA A 176 7.58 -12.75 -0.95
N LEU A 177 6.64 -13.20 -0.13
CA LEU A 177 5.22 -12.85 -0.17
C LEU A 177 4.79 -12.30 1.19
N ILE A 178 4.11 -11.15 1.18
CA ILE A 178 3.54 -10.51 2.37
C ILE A 178 2.03 -10.42 2.18
N SER A 179 1.28 -11.14 3.00
CA SER A 179 -0.17 -11.10 3.05
C SER A 179 -0.62 -10.16 4.19
N VAL A 180 -1.31 -9.09 3.84
CA VAL A 180 -1.87 -8.11 4.80
C VAL A 180 -3.39 -8.22 4.78
N ALA A 181 -3.97 -8.66 5.89
CA ALA A 181 -5.41 -8.86 6.02
C ALA A 181 -6.03 -9.73 4.89
N GLY A 182 -5.26 -10.65 4.33
CA GLY A 182 -5.75 -11.64 3.38
C GLY A 182 -6.62 -12.68 4.08
N THR A 183 -7.66 -13.15 3.39
CA THR A 183 -8.48 -14.24 3.94
C THR A 183 -7.75 -15.58 3.78
N GLY A 184 -7.82 -16.43 4.81
CA GLY A 184 -7.35 -17.83 4.75
C GLY A 184 -8.43 -18.82 4.33
N ARG A 185 -9.62 -18.35 3.92
CA ARG A 185 -10.77 -19.17 3.51
C ARG A 185 -11.38 -18.65 2.22
N PRO A 186 -12.08 -19.50 1.45
CA PRO A 186 -12.84 -19.06 0.27
C PRO A 186 -13.74 -17.86 0.57
N VAL A 187 -13.74 -16.89 -0.34
CA VAL A 187 -14.42 -15.59 -0.11
C VAL A 187 -15.93 -15.74 0.00
N ASP A 188 -16.54 -16.70 -0.69
CA ASP A 188 -17.95 -17.01 -0.56
C ASP A 188 -18.35 -17.39 0.89
N GLN A 189 -17.49 -18.12 1.60
CA GLN A 189 -17.72 -18.47 3.01
C GLN A 189 -17.62 -17.25 3.93
N VAL A 190 -16.62 -16.40 3.70
CA VAL A 190 -16.43 -15.17 4.47
C VAL A 190 -17.62 -14.22 4.28
N LEU A 191 -18.11 -14.08 3.05
CA LEU A 191 -19.29 -13.26 2.76
C LEU A 191 -20.55 -13.79 3.45
N ARG A 192 -20.77 -15.12 3.48
CA ARG A 192 -21.91 -15.72 4.19
C ARG A 192 -21.92 -15.34 5.66
N GLU A 193 -20.77 -15.46 6.34
CA GLU A 193 -20.65 -15.11 7.76
C GLU A 193 -20.94 -13.62 7.99
N GLN A 194 -20.37 -12.74 7.15
CA GLN A 194 -20.59 -11.30 7.26
C GLN A 194 -22.04 -10.90 7.01
N PHE A 195 -22.73 -11.56 6.09
CA PHE A 195 -24.14 -11.30 5.79
C PHE A 195 -25.06 -11.83 6.89
N GLN A 196 -24.72 -12.96 7.48
CA GLN A 196 -25.49 -13.53 8.59
C GLN A 196 -25.59 -12.58 9.78
N GLU A 197 -24.56 -11.77 10.02
CA GLU A 197 -24.53 -10.79 11.11
C GLU A 197 -25.22 -9.45 10.76
N ARG A 198 -25.46 -9.18 9.48
CA ARG A 198 -25.82 -7.82 9.02
C ARG A 198 -27.13 -7.71 8.26
N LEU A 199 -27.57 -8.79 7.62
CA LEU A 199 -28.74 -8.74 6.75
C LEU A 199 -30.01 -9.24 7.47
N PRO A 200 -31.17 -8.63 7.18
CA PRO A 200 -32.45 -9.18 7.60
C PRO A 200 -32.69 -10.53 6.91
N PRO A 201 -33.58 -11.38 7.47
CA PRO A 201 -33.76 -12.78 7.04
C PRO A 201 -34.02 -12.97 5.54
N ASP A 202 -34.83 -12.16 4.92
CA ASP A 202 -35.23 -12.28 3.49
C ASP A 202 -34.03 -11.95 2.58
N LEU A 203 -33.28 -10.86 2.89
CA LEU A 203 -32.05 -10.51 2.15
C LEU A 203 -30.92 -11.51 2.41
N LEU A 204 -30.82 -12.06 3.62
CA LEU A 204 -29.89 -13.13 3.93
C LEU A 204 -30.18 -14.40 3.11
N GLN A 205 -31.44 -14.80 3.03
CA GLN A 205 -31.83 -15.94 2.20
C GLN A 205 -31.47 -15.70 0.73
N ARG A 206 -31.80 -14.51 0.19
CA ARG A 206 -31.50 -14.18 -1.20
C ARG A 206 -29.98 -14.08 -1.47
N SER A 207 -29.21 -13.49 -0.55
CA SER A 207 -27.75 -13.43 -0.68
C SER A 207 -27.12 -14.83 -0.70
N ASN A 208 -27.61 -15.77 0.12
CA ASN A 208 -27.13 -17.14 0.12
C ASN A 208 -27.42 -17.86 -1.19
N GLN A 209 -28.60 -17.64 -1.79
CA GLN A 209 -28.94 -18.19 -3.11
C GLN A 209 -27.98 -17.65 -4.19
N LEU A 210 -27.74 -16.33 -4.21
CA LEU A 210 -26.80 -15.70 -5.15
C LEU A 210 -25.37 -16.27 -4.98
N LEU A 211 -24.92 -16.45 -3.75
CA LEU A 211 -23.62 -17.07 -3.48
C LEU A 211 -23.53 -18.50 -4.01
N ASP A 212 -24.59 -19.32 -3.86
CA ASP A 212 -24.65 -20.70 -4.38
C ASP A 212 -24.65 -20.72 -5.91
N GLU A 213 -25.43 -19.85 -6.55
CA GLU A 213 -25.49 -19.73 -8.00
C GLU A 213 -24.15 -19.30 -8.58
N LEU A 214 -23.53 -18.25 -8.04
CA LEU A 214 -22.24 -17.76 -8.49
C LEU A 214 -21.13 -18.78 -8.27
N LYS A 215 -21.15 -19.51 -7.14
CA LYS A 215 -20.21 -20.60 -6.90
C LYS A 215 -20.37 -21.75 -7.91
N ALA A 216 -21.59 -21.98 -8.36
CA ALA A 216 -21.89 -22.93 -9.45
C ALA A 216 -21.58 -22.37 -10.85
N GLY A 217 -21.06 -21.14 -10.95
CA GLY A 217 -20.73 -20.48 -12.22
C GLY A 217 -21.94 -19.89 -12.96
N LYS A 218 -23.06 -19.68 -12.27
CA LYS A 218 -24.29 -19.12 -12.84
C LYS A 218 -24.45 -17.66 -12.41
N THR A 219 -24.82 -16.82 -13.35
CA THR A 219 -25.19 -15.41 -13.10
C THR A 219 -26.70 -15.27 -12.93
N ASP A 220 -27.12 -14.22 -12.21
CA ASP A 220 -28.51 -13.86 -12.02
C ASP A 220 -28.68 -12.34 -12.14
N ASP A 221 -29.55 -11.90 -13.05
CA ASP A 221 -29.82 -10.47 -13.26
C ASP A 221 -30.85 -9.90 -12.26
N ASN A 222 -31.56 -10.78 -11.53
CA ASN A 222 -32.56 -10.38 -10.57
C ASN A 222 -31.96 -10.20 -9.17
N VAL A 223 -31.24 -9.14 -8.97
CA VAL A 223 -30.56 -8.79 -7.70
C VAL A 223 -31.35 -7.70 -6.98
N PRO A 224 -31.76 -7.88 -5.72
CA PRO A 224 -32.32 -6.80 -4.90
C PRO A 224 -31.38 -5.59 -4.83
N ALA A 225 -31.93 -4.38 -4.85
CA ALA A 225 -31.16 -3.14 -4.84
C ALA A 225 -30.18 -3.06 -3.66
N GLU A 226 -30.57 -3.58 -2.49
CA GLU A 226 -29.75 -3.62 -1.27
C GLU A 226 -28.52 -4.54 -1.41
N LEU A 227 -28.57 -5.52 -2.31
CA LEU A 227 -27.48 -6.47 -2.57
C LEU A 227 -26.63 -6.09 -3.78
N GLU A 228 -27.03 -5.10 -4.59
CA GLU A 228 -26.31 -4.70 -5.81
C GLU A 228 -24.89 -4.21 -5.53
N VAL A 229 -24.64 -3.64 -4.37
CA VAL A 229 -23.27 -3.20 -4.00
C VAL A 229 -22.25 -4.34 -4.08
N VAL A 230 -22.70 -5.60 -3.85
CA VAL A 230 -21.86 -6.80 -3.91
C VAL A 230 -22.14 -7.65 -5.14
N PHE A 231 -23.43 -7.80 -5.53
CA PHE A 231 -23.86 -8.81 -6.50
C PHE A 231 -24.40 -8.22 -7.81
N ARG A 232 -24.21 -6.91 -8.10
CA ARG A 232 -24.69 -6.34 -9.37
C ARG A 232 -24.27 -7.21 -10.56
N PRO A 233 -25.12 -7.39 -11.58
CA PRO A 233 -24.90 -8.34 -12.67
C PRO A 233 -23.55 -8.16 -13.36
N SER A 234 -23.06 -6.94 -13.48
CA SER A 234 -21.78 -6.62 -14.12
C SER A 234 -20.54 -7.16 -13.37
N VAL A 235 -20.60 -7.34 -12.05
CA VAL A 235 -19.48 -7.86 -11.25
C VAL A 235 -19.52 -9.37 -11.08
N GLN A 236 -20.63 -10.02 -11.38
CA GLN A 236 -20.80 -11.45 -11.13
C GLN A 236 -19.77 -12.35 -11.84
N PRO A 237 -19.35 -12.10 -13.09
CA PRO A 237 -18.27 -12.87 -13.72
C PRO A 237 -16.98 -12.84 -12.91
N TYR A 238 -16.66 -11.67 -12.33
CA TYR A 238 -15.52 -11.52 -11.43
C TYR A 238 -15.70 -12.36 -10.14
N LEU A 239 -16.87 -12.28 -9.49
CA LEU A 239 -17.15 -13.06 -8.28
C LEU A 239 -17.07 -14.57 -8.54
N ILE A 240 -17.54 -15.04 -9.70
CA ILE A 240 -17.40 -16.44 -10.11
C ILE A 240 -15.92 -16.84 -10.17
N SER A 241 -15.05 -16.01 -10.74
CA SER A 241 -13.61 -16.27 -10.78
C SER A 241 -12.99 -16.27 -9.39
N LEU A 242 -13.46 -15.41 -8.50
CA LEU A 242 -13.00 -15.27 -7.12
C LEU A 242 -13.40 -16.46 -6.25
N PHE A 243 -14.65 -16.95 -6.38
CA PHE A 243 -15.18 -18.06 -5.58
C PHE A 243 -14.61 -19.44 -5.96
N ARG A 244 -13.89 -19.52 -7.09
CA ARG A 244 -13.12 -20.70 -7.49
C ARG A 244 -11.80 -20.82 -6.75
N GLN A 245 -11.35 -19.74 -6.10
CA GLN A 245 -10.04 -19.72 -5.44
C GLN A 245 -10.14 -20.27 -4.02
N ASP A 246 -9.16 -21.08 -3.65
CA ASP A 246 -8.91 -21.47 -2.26
C ASP A 246 -7.63 -20.79 -1.78
N PRO A 247 -7.73 -19.72 -0.96
CA PRO A 247 -6.58 -18.96 -0.51
C PRO A 247 -5.59 -19.79 0.33
N ALA A 248 -6.09 -20.74 1.14
CA ALA A 248 -5.24 -21.58 1.96
C ALA A 248 -4.43 -22.55 1.10
N ALA A 249 -5.08 -23.22 0.13
CA ALA A 249 -4.41 -24.11 -0.81
C ALA A 249 -3.41 -23.35 -1.72
N ALA A 250 -3.74 -22.11 -2.09
CA ALA A 250 -2.85 -21.29 -2.91
C ALA A 250 -1.60 -20.80 -2.15
N PHE A 251 -1.67 -20.70 -0.81
CA PHE A 251 -0.56 -20.23 0.03
C PHE A 251 0.37 -21.35 0.48
N ALA A 252 -0.09 -22.60 0.47
CA ALA A 252 0.67 -23.79 0.88
C ALA A 252 1.78 -24.14 -0.13
#